data_c48773023cb6dade4b359bb35666c75a
#
_entry.id   c48773023cb6dade4b359bb35666c75a
#
_cell.length_a   1.000
_cell.length_b   1.000
_cell.length_c   1.000
_cell.angle_alpha   90.00
_cell.angle_beta   90.00
_cell.angle_gamma   90.00
#
_symmetry.space_group_name_H-M   'P 1'
#
loop_
_entity.id
_entity.type
_entity.pdbx_description
1 polymer ?
#
loop_
_entity_poly.entity_id
_entity_poly.type
_entity_poly.pdbx_seq_one_letter_code
_entity_poly.pdbx_strand_id
1 'polypeptide(L)'
;AYADTLKAVREVGVPVIADIKRGDIAKTAEMYAMGHFTGDFESDFVTLAPYMGLDSISPYLPYAEKQGKGMFVLCRTSNGGAKDFEYEKLADGRHVYDLVGDKLNALGKDYMGEHGYSSIGLVIGGTHIEEATEIRAKYQDSFFLIPGYGAQGGKAEDIAQYLSKGNGGV
;
A
#
# COMPACT_ATOMS: atom_id res chain seq x y z
N ALA A 1 -13.89 -19.09 -8.42
CA ALA A 1 -12.49 -19.09 -7.99
C ALA A 1 -12.16 -17.89 -7.09
N TYR A 2 -12.10 -16.64 -7.59
CA TYR A 2 -11.67 -15.50 -6.76
C TYR A 2 -12.57 -15.27 -5.53
N ALA A 3 -13.90 -15.17 -5.72
CA ALA A 3 -14.84 -15.02 -4.61
C ALA A 3 -14.81 -16.20 -3.63
N ASP A 4 -14.65 -17.42 -4.13
CA ASP A 4 -14.57 -18.62 -3.28
C ASP A 4 -13.29 -18.61 -2.43
N THR A 5 -12.18 -18.13 -3.00
CA THR A 5 -10.91 -17.97 -2.26
C THR A 5 -11.08 -16.93 -1.14
N LEU A 6 -11.64 -15.76 -1.44
CA LEU A 6 -11.89 -14.72 -0.43
C LEU A 6 -12.80 -15.24 0.71
N LYS A 7 -13.86 -15.95 0.34
CA LYS A 7 -14.78 -16.55 1.31
C LYS A 7 -14.06 -17.54 2.22
N ALA A 8 -13.28 -18.46 1.65
CA ALA A 8 -12.55 -19.47 2.41
C ALA A 8 -11.53 -18.84 3.38
N VAL A 9 -10.81 -17.80 2.95
CA VAL A 9 -9.83 -17.10 3.81
C VAL A 9 -10.54 -16.35 4.95
N ARG A 10 -11.66 -15.68 4.66
CA ARG A 10 -12.47 -15.02 5.70
C ARG A 10 -13.03 -15.99 6.74
N GLU A 11 -13.45 -17.20 6.32
CA GLU A 11 -13.92 -18.25 7.23
C GLU A 11 -12.81 -18.72 8.21
N VAL A 12 -11.55 -18.62 7.82
CA VAL A 12 -10.40 -18.90 8.69
C VAL A 12 -10.10 -17.74 9.66
N GLY A 13 -10.64 -16.55 9.41
CA GLY A 13 -10.46 -15.38 10.28
C GLY A 13 -9.13 -14.66 10.13
N VAL A 14 -8.45 -14.80 8.99
CA VAL A 14 -7.22 -14.04 8.69
C VAL A 14 -7.52 -12.85 7.79
N PRO A 15 -6.85 -11.69 8.00
CA PRO A 15 -7.01 -10.53 7.13
C PRO A 15 -6.63 -10.81 5.68
N VAL A 16 -7.39 -10.23 4.76
CA VAL A 16 -7.21 -10.41 3.31
C VAL A 16 -6.73 -9.13 2.66
N ILE A 17 -5.64 -9.20 1.93
CA ILE A 17 -5.18 -8.14 1.03
C ILE A 17 -5.54 -8.54 -0.40
N ALA A 18 -6.50 -7.86 -1.01
CA ALA A 18 -6.78 -8.02 -2.44
C ALA A 18 -5.76 -7.23 -3.26
N ASP A 19 -4.81 -7.95 -3.84
CA ASP A 19 -3.73 -7.35 -4.66
C ASP A 19 -4.20 -7.05 -6.08
N ILE A 20 -5.02 -6.01 -6.21
CA ILE A 20 -5.78 -5.67 -7.42
C ILE A 20 -5.22 -4.47 -8.19
N LYS A 21 -4.38 -3.67 -7.57
CA LYS A 21 -3.69 -2.50 -8.13
C LYS A 21 -4.62 -1.58 -8.95
N ARG A 22 -5.80 -1.26 -8.38
CA ARG A 22 -6.77 -0.40 -9.04
C ARG A 22 -6.26 1.04 -9.15
N GLY A 23 -6.60 1.68 -10.29
CA GLY A 23 -6.34 3.07 -10.53
C GLY A 23 -7.44 3.59 -11.44
N ASP A 24 -8.36 4.38 -10.89
CA ASP A 24 -9.44 5.03 -11.60
C ASP A 24 -9.95 6.21 -10.76
N ILE A 25 -10.81 7.06 -11.32
CA ILE A 25 -11.31 8.26 -10.69
C ILE A 25 -12.85 8.27 -10.59
N ALA A 26 -13.36 9.22 -9.80
CA ALA A 26 -14.78 9.53 -9.71
C ALA A 26 -15.65 8.27 -9.47
N LYS A 27 -16.74 8.14 -10.23
CA LYS A 27 -17.72 7.07 -10.08
C LYS A 27 -17.14 5.67 -10.28
N THR A 28 -16.18 5.50 -11.17
CA THR A 28 -15.52 4.21 -11.40
C THR A 28 -14.72 3.78 -10.15
N ALA A 29 -13.96 4.70 -9.55
CA ALA A 29 -13.22 4.43 -8.33
C ALA A 29 -14.15 4.15 -7.13
N GLU A 30 -15.29 4.85 -7.01
CA GLU A 30 -16.32 4.53 -6.01
C GLU A 30 -16.86 3.11 -6.18
N MET A 31 -17.13 2.69 -7.43
CA MET A 31 -17.63 1.34 -7.71
C MET A 31 -16.57 0.27 -7.42
N TYR A 32 -15.30 0.54 -7.69
CA TYR A 32 -14.21 -0.36 -7.29
C TYR A 32 -14.10 -0.46 -5.77
N ALA A 33 -14.14 0.65 -5.04
CA ALA A 33 -14.10 0.64 -3.59
C ALA A 33 -15.25 -0.19 -3.00
N MET A 34 -16.48 0.05 -3.46
CA MET A 34 -17.64 -0.71 -3.05
C MET A 34 -17.48 -2.20 -3.38
N GLY A 35 -17.09 -2.53 -4.61
CA GLY A 35 -16.98 -3.92 -5.07
C GLY A 35 -15.92 -4.74 -4.34
N HIS A 36 -14.87 -4.11 -3.81
CA HIS A 36 -13.78 -4.79 -3.10
C HIS A 36 -13.89 -4.71 -1.57
N PHE A 37 -14.73 -3.84 -1.04
CA PHE A 37 -14.93 -3.71 0.41
C PHE A 37 -16.30 -4.19 0.88
N THR A 38 -17.16 -4.67 -0.03
CA THR A 38 -18.47 -5.21 0.33
C THR A 38 -18.83 -6.44 -0.51
N GLY A 39 -19.77 -7.26 -0.02
CA GLY A 39 -20.35 -8.38 -0.76
C GLY A 39 -19.38 -9.55 -0.99
N ASP A 40 -19.54 -10.22 -2.13
CA ASP A 40 -18.81 -11.47 -2.43
C ASP A 40 -17.31 -11.30 -2.62
N PHE A 41 -16.85 -10.08 -2.97
CA PHE A 41 -15.43 -9.76 -3.18
C PHE A 41 -14.82 -8.97 -2.01
N GLU A 42 -15.50 -8.92 -0.88
CA GLU A 42 -15.04 -8.19 0.28
C GLU A 42 -13.66 -8.66 0.74
N SER A 43 -12.76 -7.69 0.91
CA SER A 43 -11.43 -7.83 1.49
C SER A 43 -11.22 -6.82 2.62
N ASP A 44 -10.17 -6.99 3.41
CA ASP A 44 -9.81 -6.06 4.48
C ASP A 44 -8.93 -4.93 3.95
N PHE A 45 -8.07 -5.25 2.99
CA PHE A 45 -7.17 -4.32 2.33
C PHE A 45 -7.22 -4.49 0.82
N VAL A 46 -6.89 -3.42 0.10
CA VAL A 46 -6.70 -3.42 -1.36
C VAL A 46 -5.38 -2.77 -1.74
N THR A 47 -4.85 -3.10 -2.91
CA THR A 47 -3.73 -2.35 -3.49
C THR A 47 -4.22 -1.37 -4.54
N LEU A 48 -3.65 -0.15 -4.55
CA LEU A 48 -4.04 0.96 -5.43
C LEU A 48 -2.84 1.55 -6.15
N ALA A 49 -3.09 2.07 -7.36
CA ALA A 49 -2.10 2.80 -8.15
C ALA A 49 -2.32 4.32 -7.97
N PRO A 50 -1.28 5.11 -7.63
CA PRO A 50 -1.43 6.54 -7.36
C PRO A 50 -1.28 7.43 -8.59
N TYR A 51 -1.01 6.87 -9.77
CA TYR A 51 -0.62 7.61 -10.96
C TYR A 51 -1.60 8.72 -11.36
N MET A 52 -2.91 8.51 -11.13
CA MET A 52 -3.95 9.51 -11.39
C MET A 52 -4.18 10.49 -10.23
N GLY A 53 -3.30 10.50 -9.23
CA GLY A 53 -3.37 11.41 -8.09
C GLY A 53 -4.24 10.89 -6.95
N LEU A 54 -4.44 11.75 -5.93
CA LEU A 54 -5.22 11.39 -4.74
C LEU A 54 -6.71 11.14 -5.03
N ASP A 55 -7.21 11.58 -6.17
CA ASP A 55 -8.57 11.31 -6.64
C ASP A 55 -8.83 9.82 -6.85
N SER A 56 -7.77 9.03 -7.12
CA SER A 56 -7.86 7.57 -7.23
C SER A 56 -7.87 6.87 -5.87
N ILE A 57 -7.52 7.56 -4.80
CA ILE A 57 -7.43 7.04 -3.43
C ILE A 57 -8.65 7.47 -2.60
N SER A 58 -9.09 8.72 -2.75
CA SER A 58 -10.15 9.32 -1.94
C SER A 58 -11.46 8.52 -1.89
N PRO A 59 -11.93 7.82 -2.94
CA PRO A 59 -13.16 7.03 -2.87
C PRO A 59 -13.11 5.83 -1.91
N TYR A 60 -11.91 5.40 -1.50
CA TYR A 60 -11.71 4.29 -0.56
C TYR A 60 -11.68 4.76 0.90
N LEU A 61 -11.40 6.04 1.16
CA LEU A 61 -11.25 6.59 2.51
C LEU A 61 -12.49 6.43 3.42
N PRO A 62 -13.73 6.57 2.93
CA PRO A 62 -14.91 6.33 3.76
C PRO A 62 -15.00 4.91 4.34
N TYR A 63 -14.40 3.92 3.67
CA TYR A 63 -14.35 2.54 4.16
C TYR A 63 -13.27 2.37 5.24
N ALA A 64 -12.15 3.07 5.13
CA ALA A 64 -11.14 3.12 6.18
C ALA A 64 -11.73 3.73 7.47
N GLU A 65 -12.41 4.86 7.35
CA GLU A 65 -13.00 5.59 8.47
C GLU A 65 -14.12 4.83 9.17
N LYS A 66 -15.04 4.22 8.39
CA LYS A 66 -16.29 3.66 8.92
C LYS A 66 -16.27 2.16 9.16
N GLN A 67 -15.37 1.43 8.50
CA GLN A 67 -15.40 -0.03 8.47
C GLN A 67 -14.03 -0.66 8.80
N GLY A 68 -13.03 0.15 9.16
CA GLY A 68 -11.70 -0.35 9.49
C GLY A 68 -10.95 -0.99 8.32
N LYS A 69 -11.35 -0.66 7.08
CA LYS A 69 -10.65 -1.14 5.88
C LYS A 69 -9.36 -0.38 5.66
N GLY A 70 -8.42 -0.97 4.92
CA GLY A 70 -7.15 -0.33 4.61
C GLY A 70 -6.76 -0.43 3.14
N MET A 71 -5.71 0.29 2.78
CA MET A 71 -5.19 0.27 1.42
C MET A 71 -3.67 0.34 1.41
N PHE A 72 -3.06 -0.35 0.47
CA PHE A 72 -1.64 -0.24 0.15
C PHE A 72 -1.49 0.43 -1.20
N VAL A 73 -0.83 1.57 -1.23
CA VAL A 73 -0.66 2.35 -2.46
C VAL A 73 0.74 2.14 -3.00
N LEU A 74 0.85 1.87 -4.31
CA LEU A 74 2.14 1.71 -4.97
C LEU A 74 2.97 2.98 -4.77
N CYS A 75 4.18 2.81 -4.25
CA CYS A 75 5.09 3.94 -3.99
C CYS A 75 6.44 3.69 -4.64
N ARG A 76 7.15 2.66 -4.21
CA ARG A 76 8.43 2.26 -4.76
C ARG A 76 8.40 0.76 -5.04
N THR A 77 8.29 0.38 -6.30
CA THR A 77 8.07 -1.01 -6.71
C THR A 77 9.39 -1.75 -7.01
N SER A 78 9.37 -3.09 -6.96
CA SER A 78 10.59 -3.91 -7.06
C SER A 78 11.04 -4.22 -8.50
N ASN A 79 10.22 -3.90 -9.50
CA ASN A 79 10.46 -4.23 -10.91
C ASN A 79 11.45 -3.25 -11.58
N GLY A 80 12.13 -3.71 -12.62
CA GLY A 80 13.09 -2.89 -13.37
C GLY A 80 12.49 -1.64 -14.03
N GLY A 81 11.20 -1.68 -14.41
CA GLY A 81 10.47 -0.54 -14.99
C GLY A 81 10.17 0.60 -14.01
N ALA A 82 10.43 0.43 -12.73
CA ALA A 82 10.36 1.53 -11.76
C ALA A 82 11.22 2.74 -12.19
N LYS A 83 12.31 2.48 -12.93
CA LYS A 83 13.20 3.52 -13.45
C LYS A 83 12.56 4.43 -14.49
N ASP A 84 11.48 3.99 -15.12
CA ASP A 84 10.84 4.78 -16.18
C ASP A 84 10.04 5.97 -15.62
N PHE A 85 9.61 5.89 -14.36
CA PHE A 85 8.79 6.91 -13.71
C PHE A 85 9.19 7.18 -12.26
N GLU A 86 9.31 6.16 -11.43
CA GLU A 86 9.46 6.32 -9.98
C GLU A 86 10.79 7.00 -9.62
N TYR A 87 11.85 6.73 -10.39
CA TYR A 87 13.20 7.29 -10.18
C TYR A 87 13.44 8.62 -10.88
N GLU A 88 12.49 9.12 -11.68
CA GLU A 88 12.61 10.46 -12.26
C GLU A 88 12.76 11.51 -11.16
N LYS A 89 13.63 12.49 -11.41
CA LYS A 89 13.92 13.54 -10.44
C LYS A 89 13.05 14.75 -10.63
N LEU A 90 12.48 15.21 -9.55
CA LEU A 90 11.80 16.50 -9.47
C LEU A 90 12.82 17.65 -9.45
N ALA A 91 12.34 18.87 -9.66
CA ALA A 91 13.17 20.08 -9.67
C ALA A 91 13.89 20.34 -8.32
N ASP A 92 13.37 19.82 -7.22
CA ASP A 92 13.96 19.89 -5.87
C ASP A 92 14.91 18.73 -5.55
N GLY A 93 15.15 17.83 -6.50
CA GLY A 93 16.06 16.69 -6.40
C GLY A 93 15.47 15.41 -5.82
N ARG A 94 14.25 15.45 -5.29
CA ARG A 94 13.53 14.24 -4.86
C ARG A 94 13.15 13.38 -6.06
N HIS A 95 12.92 12.09 -5.82
CA HIS A 95 12.33 11.19 -6.82
C HIS A 95 10.80 11.30 -6.84
N VAL A 96 10.17 10.82 -7.90
CA VAL A 96 8.71 10.74 -8.00
C VAL A 96 8.14 9.87 -6.88
N TYR A 97 8.78 8.75 -6.51
CA TYR A 97 8.33 7.93 -5.39
C TYR A 97 8.38 8.67 -4.05
N ASP A 98 9.31 9.59 -3.83
CA ASP A 98 9.32 10.46 -2.65
C ASP A 98 8.09 11.37 -2.61
N LEU A 99 7.73 11.99 -3.75
CA LEU A 99 6.53 12.81 -3.85
C LEU A 99 5.26 12.02 -3.54
N VAL A 100 5.16 10.80 -4.07
CA VAL A 100 4.03 9.90 -3.80
C VAL A 100 3.97 9.57 -2.31
N GLY A 101 5.09 9.14 -1.72
CA GLY A 101 5.17 8.82 -0.30
C GLY A 101 4.82 9.99 0.61
N ASP A 102 5.32 11.20 0.31
CA ASP A 102 5.03 12.40 1.09
C ASP A 102 3.53 12.74 1.09
N LYS A 103 2.87 12.65 -0.09
CA LYS A 103 1.43 12.91 -0.21
C LYS A 103 0.59 11.87 0.53
N LEU A 104 0.93 10.59 0.40
CA LEU A 104 0.21 9.51 1.08
C LEU A 104 0.43 9.54 2.59
N ASN A 105 1.65 9.82 3.05
CA ASN A 105 1.94 9.97 4.47
C ASN A 105 1.21 11.17 5.09
N ALA A 106 1.13 12.28 4.36
CA ALA A 106 0.35 13.44 4.81
C ALA A 106 -1.15 13.10 4.94
N LEU A 107 -1.73 12.44 3.92
CA LEU A 107 -3.11 11.99 3.95
C LEU A 107 -3.34 10.97 5.07
N GLY A 108 -2.40 10.05 5.28
CA GLY A 108 -2.48 8.98 6.26
C GLY A 108 -2.58 9.44 7.72
N LYS A 109 -2.17 10.67 8.03
CA LYS A 109 -2.26 11.22 9.39
C LYS A 109 -3.70 11.34 9.90
N ASP A 110 -4.65 11.52 9.01
CA ASP A 110 -6.07 11.63 9.33
C ASP A 110 -6.73 10.24 9.49
N TYR A 111 -6.01 9.16 9.18
CA TYR A 111 -6.50 7.78 9.18
C TYR A 111 -5.65 6.84 10.04
N MET A 112 -5.20 7.32 11.19
CA MET A 112 -4.38 6.53 12.12
C MET A 112 -5.22 5.51 12.89
N GLY A 113 -4.76 4.26 12.91
CA GLY A 113 -5.35 3.19 13.70
C GLY A 113 -4.79 3.11 15.13
N GLU A 114 -5.43 2.30 15.96
CA GLU A 114 -5.11 2.13 17.38
C GLU A 114 -3.67 1.64 17.65
N HIS A 115 -3.09 0.91 16.69
CA HIS A 115 -1.73 0.38 16.80
C HIS A 115 -0.65 1.35 16.33
N GLY A 116 -1.00 2.61 16.05
CA GLY A 116 -0.06 3.64 15.64
C GLY A 116 0.41 3.54 14.19
N TYR A 117 -0.35 2.85 13.35
CA TYR A 117 -0.17 2.82 11.90
C TYR A 117 -1.38 3.41 11.19
N SER A 118 -1.12 4.03 10.04
CA SER A 118 -2.18 4.52 9.16
C SER A 118 -2.89 3.37 8.44
N SER A 119 -4.18 3.52 8.19
CA SER A 119 -4.94 2.67 7.27
C SER A 119 -4.50 2.82 5.80
N ILE A 120 -3.65 3.84 5.51
CA ILE A 120 -3.02 4.05 4.22
C ILE A 120 -1.57 3.60 4.31
N GLY A 121 -1.31 2.38 3.85
CA GLY A 121 0.02 1.79 3.76
C GLY A 121 0.68 2.05 2.40
N LEU A 122 1.96 1.73 2.31
CA LEU A 122 2.77 1.89 1.11
C LEU A 122 3.25 0.54 0.59
N VAL A 123 3.25 0.35 -0.73
CA VAL A 123 3.95 -0.78 -1.36
C VAL A 123 5.39 -0.36 -1.60
N ILE A 124 6.31 -1.03 -0.89
CA ILE A 124 7.76 -0.76 -0.95
C ILE A 124 8.49 -2.06 -1.29
N GLY A 125 9.13 -2.11 -2.45
CA GLY A 125 9.84 -3.31 -2.91
C GLY A 125 11.00 -3.72 -2.00
N GLY A 126 11.06 -5.00 -1.64
CA GLY A 126 12.05 -5.58 -0.72
C GLY A 126 13.40 -5.93 -1.35
N THR A 127 13.67 -5.50 -2.59
CA THR A 127 14.91 -5.83 -3.32
C THR A 127 16.00 -4.76 -3.21
N HIS A 128 15.71 -3.60 -2.63
CA HIS A 128 16.63 -2.45 -2.48
C HIS A 128 16.60 -1.95 -1.03
N ILE A 129 17.40 -2.57 -0.20
CA ILE A 129 17.38 -2.43 1.26
C ILE A 129 17.70 -0.99 1.70
N GLU A 130 18.71 -0.36 1.11
CA GLU A 130 19.13 1.00 1.46
C GLU A 130 17.99 2.00 1.24
N GLU A 131 17.38 1.98 0.05
CA GLU A 131 16.25 2.86 -0.26
C GLU A 131 15.03 2.57 0.62
N ALA A 132 14.71 1.29 0.87
CA ALA A 132 13.60 0.91 1.73
C ALA A 132 13.81 1.39 3.18
N THR A 133 15.05 1.36 3.66
CA THR A 133 15.44 1.87 4.99
C THR A 133 15.29 3.39 5.06
N GLU A 134 15.71 4.12 4.03
CA GLU A 134 15.54 5.58 3.94
C GLU A 134 14.05 5.96 3.89
N ILE A 135 13.25 5.23 3.09
CA ILE A 135 11.80 5.43 3.00
C ILE A 135 11.14 5.15 4.35
N ARG A 136 11.56 4.08 5.06
CA ARG A 136 11.05 3.78 6.41
C ARG A 136 11.37 4.91 7.40
N ALA A 137 12.57 5.46 7.35
CA ALA A 137 12.94 6.58 8.23
C ALA A 137 12.04 7.81 8.05
N LYS A 138 11.55 8.04 6.82
CA LYS A 138 10.61 9.13 6.51
C LYS A 138 9.16 8.81 6.94
N TYR A 139 8.70 7.57 6.76
CA TYR A 139 7.29 7.19 6.88
C TYR A 139 7.09 6.10 7.96
N GLN A 140 7.41 6.44 9.20
CA GLN A 140 7.43 5.50 10.34
C GLN A 140 6.05 4.96 10.72
N ASP A 141 5.00 5.71 10.44
CA ASP A 141 3.61 5.37 10.79
C ASP A 141 2.84 4.70 9.62
N SER A 142 3.50 4.52 8.46
CA SER A 142 2.93 3.77 7.33
C SER A 142 3.23 2.28 7.46
N PHE A 143 2.22 1.44 7.29
CA PHE A 143 2.43 0.00 7.16
C PHE A 143 2.95 -0.31 5.75
N PHE A 144 3.94 -1.19 5.61
CA PHE A 144 4.53 -1.52 4.30
C PHE A 144 4.06 -2.88 3.81
N LEU A 145 3.57 -2.94 2.58
CA LEU A 145 3.46 -4.17 1.81
C LEU A 145 4.76 -4.35 1.02
N ILE A 146 5.48 -5.45 1.27
CA ILE A 146 6.87 -5.62 0.85
C ILE A 146 6.99 -6.78 -0.16
N PRO A 147 6.68 -6.55 -1.44
CA PRO A 147 6.88 -7.56 -2.46
C PRO A 147 8.36 -7.83 -2.71
N GLY A 148 8.69 -9.11 -3.06
CA GLY A 148 10.04 -9.51 -3.42
C GLY A 148 10.75 -10.42 -2.42
N TYR A 149 10.11 -10.74 -1.30
CA TYR A 149 10.60 -11.77 -0.38
C TYR A 149 10.62 -13.14 -1.06
N GLY A 150 11.71 -13.88 -0.90
CA GLY A 150 11.89 -15.22 -1.47
C GLY A 150 12.06 -15.21 -3.00
N ALA A 151 10.98 -15.20 -3.75
CA ALA A 151 10.98 -15.38 -5.21
C ALA A 151 11.83 -14.36 -6.01
N GLN A 152 11.99 -13.14 -5.49
CA GLN A 152 12.82 -12.10 -6.10
C GLN A 152 14.16 -11.88 -5.37
N GLY A 153 14.52 -12.78 -4.43
CA GLY A 153 15.81 -12.77 -3.74
C GLY A 153 15.85 -11.97 -2.44
N GLY A 154 14.76 -11.34 -2.03
CA GLY A 154 14.68 -10.68 -0.73
C GLY A 154 14.77 -11.69 0.43
N LYS A 155 15.57 -11.38 1.45
CA LYS A 155 15.77 -12.22 2.64
C LYS A 155 15.09 -11.60 3.87
N ALA A 156 14.73 -12.44 4.83
CA ALA A 156 14.09 -11.98 6.07
C ALA A 156 14.96 -11.00 6.86
N GLU A 157 16.27 -11.25 6.90
CA GLU A 157 17.25 -10.39 7.58
C GLU A 157 17.32 -8.99 6.96
N ASP A 158 17.14 -8.91 5.65
CA ASP A 158 17.13 -7.66 4.91
C ASP A 158 15.87 -6.85 5.22
N ILE A 159 14.72 -7.51 5.17
CA ILE A 159 13.42 -6.88 5.46
C ILE A 159 13.34 -6.40 6.91
N ALA A 160 13.89 -7.16 7.84
CA ALA A 160 13.92 -6.79 9.26
C ALA A 160 14.58 -5.42 9.54
N GLN A 161 15.49 -4.98 8.66
CA GLN A 161 16.21 -3.71 8.84
C GLN A 161 15.31 -2.47 8.66
N TYR A 162 14.22 -2.58 7.92
CA TYR A 162 13.30 -1.47 7.70
C TYR A 162 11.87 -1.72 8.19
N LEU A 163 11.67 -2.69 9.08
CA LEU A 163 10.47 -2.75 9.91
C LEU A 163 10.52 -1.68 11.01
N SER A 164 9.39 -1.09 11.36
CA SER A 164 9.30 -0.10 12.44
C SER A 164 8.53 -0.65 13.64
N LYS A 165 8.85 -0.16 14.84
CA LYS A 165 8.11 -0.52 16.07
C LYS A 165 8.02 -2.05 16.30
N GLY A 166 9.02 -2.82 15.81
CA GLY A 166 9.05 -4.27 15.88
C GLY A 166 8.18 -4.98 14.84
N ASN A 167 7.44 -4.24 14.02
CA ASN A 167 6.59 -4.72 12.93
C ASN A 167 6.47 -3.61 11.86
N GLY A 168 5.33 -3.43 11.23
CA GLY A 168 5.10 -2.33 10.29
C GLY A 168 5.23 -2.73 8.82
N GLY A 169 5.24 -4.04 8.55
CA GLY A 169 5.27 -4.55 7.19
C GLY A 169 4.72 -5.98 7.08
N VAL A 170 4.31 -6.36 5.87
CA VAL A 170 3.79 -7.66 5.46
C VAL A 170 4.26 -7.99 4.05
#